data_570424d820d17a676819d37c50071928
#
_entry.id   570424d820d17a676819d37c50071928
#
_cell.length_a   1.000
_cell.length_b   1.000
_cell.length_c   1.000
_cell.angle_alpha   90.00
_cell.angle_beta   90.00
_cell.angle_gamma   90.00
#
_symmetry.space_group_name_H-M   'P 1'
#
loop_
_entity.id
_entity.type
_entity.pdbx_description
1 polymer ?
#
loop_
_entity_poly.entity_id
_entity_poly.type
_entity_poly.pdbx_seq_one_letter_code
_entity_poly.pdbx_strand_id
1 'polypeptide(L)' 'MNEQITLCERVKRLGYSRNTQVRLYGEVFNLVSDPISIGDNFVFVDALEQKSGRIRRVRIPLTIVHLAEQNRNAA' A
#
# COMPACT_ATOMS: atom_id res chain seq x y z
N MET A 1 -16.61 -12.01 18.62
CA MET A 1 -15.19 -11.75 18.64
C MET A 1 -14.83 -10.72 17.60
N ASN A 2 -14.16 -9.69 18.02
CA ASN A 2 -13.79 -8.65 17.09
C ASN A 2 -12.46 -8.94 16.48
N GLU A 3 -12.52 -9.18 15.20
CA GLU A 3 -11.30 -9.27 14.47
C GLU A 3 -11.05 -7.94 13.81
N GLN A 4 -10.22 -7.17 14.42
CA GLN A 4 -9.83 -5.93 13.82
C GLN A 4 -8.75 -6.24 12.80
N ILE A 5 -9.10 -6.00 11.56
CA ILE A 5 -8.12 -6.11 10.51
C ILE A 5 -7.20 -4.91 10.63
N THR A 6 -5.90 -5.17 10.74
CA THR A 6 -4.93 -4.09 10.86
C THR A 6 -4.91 -3.27 9.58
N LEU A 7 -4.40 -2.05 9.69
CA LEU A 7 -4.28 -1.17 8.54
C LEU A 7 -3.39 -1.81 7.47
N CYS A 8 -2.32 -2.49 7.87
CA CYS A 8 -1.45 -3.18 6.93
C CYS A 8 -2.20 -4.28 6.17
N GLU A 9 -3.05 -5.02 6.87
CA GLU A 9 -3.86 -6.06 6.22
C GLU A 9 -4.82 -5.48 5.21
N ARG A 10 -5.44 -4.35 5.55
CA ARG A 10 -6.37 -3.69 4.63
C ARG A 10 -5.66 -3.21 3.39
N VAL A 11 -4.50 -2.60 3.56
CA VAL A 11 -3.69 -2.11 2.45
C VAL A 11 -3.25 -3.28 1.57
N LYS A 12 -2.84 -4.37 2.19
CA LYS A 12 -2.41 -5.56 1.47
C LYS A 12 -3.54 -6.14 0.62
N ARG A 13 -4.75 -6.16 1.16
CA ARG A 13 -5.91 -6.67 0.45
C ARG A 13 -6.29 -5.83 -0.77
N LEU A 14 -5.88 -4.58 -0.78
CA LEU A 14 -6.12 -3.70 -1.92
C LEU A 14 -5.09 -3.89 -3.03
N GLY A 15 -4.13 -4.78 -2.84
CA GLY A 15 -3.14 -5.08 -3.86
C GLY A 15 -1.75 -4.54 -3.56
N TYR A 16 -1.55 -3.90 -2.42
CA TYR A 16 -0.24 -3.38 -2.05
C TYR A 16 0.52 -4.45 -1.28
N SER A 17 0.95 -5.46 -1.99
CA SER A 17 1.68 -6.56 -1.38
C SER A 17 2.97 -6.81 -2.12
N ARG A 18 3.86 -7.57 -1.49
CA ARG A 18 5.13 -7.94 -2.08
C ARG A 18 4.92 -8.57 -3.46
N ASN A 19 5.78 -8.21 -4.39
CA ASN A 19 5.78 -8.73 -5.77
C ASN A 19 4.61 -8.24 -6.62
N THR A 20 3.95 -7.16 -6.21
CA THR A 20 2.94 -6.52 -7.06
C THR A 20 3.46 -5.20 -7.60
N GLN A 21 2.91 -4.78 -8.71
CA GLN A 21 3.21 -3.50 -9.30
C GLN A 21 2.04 -2.55 -9.03
N VAL A 22 2.35 -1.36 -8.53
CA VAL A 22 1.33 -0.38 -8.20
C VAL A 22 1.72 0.98 -8.76
N ARG A 23 0.72 1.83 -8.93
CA ARG A 23 0.94 3.22 -9.32
C ARG A 23 0.63 4.12 -8.14
N LEU A 24 1.63 4.88 -7.72
CA LEU A 24 1.50 5.84 -6.63
C LEU A 24 2.17 7.14 -7.05
N TYR A 25 1.54 8.25 -6.76
CA TYR A 25 2.10 9.57 -7.06
C TYR A 25 2.48 9.73 -8.53
N GLY A 26 1.71 9.11 -9.41
CA GLY A 26 1.97 9.18 -10.84
C GLY A 26 3.15 8.36 -11.32
N GLU A 27 3.72 7.53 -10.44
CA GLU A 27 4.86 6.67 -10.79
C GLU A 27 4.51 5.22 -10.56
N VAL A 28 5.20 4.35 -11.29
CA VAL A 28 5.00 2.90 -11.16
C VAL A 28 6.10 2.34 -10.28
N PHE A 29 5.69 1.55 -9.29
CA PHE A 29 6.60 0.91 -8.35
C PHE A 29 6.36 -0.59 -8.33
N ASN A 30 7.45 -1.34 -8.23
CA ASN A 30 7.36 -2.77 -7.95
C ASN A 30 7.61 -2.97 -6.46
N LEU A 31 6.62 -3.47 -5.75
CA LEU A 31 6.74 -3.61 -4.31
C LEU A 31 7.66 -4.78 -3.96
N VAL A 32 8.63 -4.51 -3.12
CA VAL A 32 9.59 -5.52 -2.68
C VAL A 32 9.36 -5.94 -1.24
N SER A 33 8.37 -5.35 -0.60
CA SER A 33 7.96 -5.75 0.75
C SER A 33 6.44 -5.69 0.86
N ASP A 34 5.91 -6.37 1.87
CA ASP A 34 4.54 -6.16 2.29
C ASP A 34 4.43 -4.83 3.03
N PRO A 35 3.21 -4.31 3.23
CA PRO A 35 3.05 -3.05 3.96
C PRO A 35 3.63 -3.12 5.37
N ILE A 36 4.24 -2.02 5.77
CA ILE A 36 4.88 -1.87 7.08
C ILE A 36 4.17 -0.76 7.81
N SER A 37 3.70 -1.04 9.02
CA SER A 37 3.05 -0.03 9.85
C SER A 37 4.10 0.66 10.70
N ILE A 38 4.12 1.99 10.67
CA ILE A 38 4.99 2.79 11.51
C ILE A 38 4.11 3.78 12.26
N GLY A 39 4.09 3.66 13.60
CA GLY A 39 3.16 4.42 14.40
C GLY A 39 1.74 3.91 14.18
N ASP A 40 0.76 4.77 14.46
CA ASP A 40 -0.64 4.35 14.42
C ASP A 40 -1.32 4.63 13.09
N ASN A 41 -0.78 5.57 12.31
CA ASN A 41 -1.49 6.07 11.15
C ASN A 41 -0.68 6.06 9.87
N PHE A 42 0.50 5.46 9.89
CA PHE A 42 1.35 5.48 8.71
C PHE A 42 1.64 4.08 8.22
N VAL A 43 1.45 3.87 6.93
CA VAL A 43 1.79 2.62 6.28
C VAL A 43 2.77 2.92 5.16
N PHE A 44 3.84 2.13 5.14
CA PHE A 44 4.90 2.26 4.13
C PHE A 44 5.09 0.93 3.42
N VAL A 45 5.64 1.01 2.22
CA VAL A 45 6.12 -0.17 1.50
C VAL A 45 7.51 0.14 0.98
N ASP A 46 8.35 -0.87 0.91
CA ASP A 46 9.60 -0.75 0.20
C ASP A 46 9.36 -1.11 -1.25
N ALA A 47 9.77 -0.25 -2.15
CA ALA A 47 9.40 -0.37 -3.55
C ALA A 47 10.58 -0.04 -4.45
N LEU A 48 10.67 -0.77 -5.53
CA LEU A 48 11.65 -0.53 -6.57
C LEU A 48 11.06 0.50 -7.54
N GLU A 49 11.73 1.61 -7.65
CA GLU A 49 11.35 2.69 -8.55
C GLU A 49 11.83 2.33 -9.95
N GLN A 50 10.91 2.27 -10.91
CA GLN A 50 11.26 1.82 -12.25
C GLN A 50 12.24 2.77 -12.94
N LYS A 51 12.07 4.06 -12.71
CA LYS A 51 12.92 5.04 -13.39
C LYS A 51 14.37 4.98 -12.96
N SER A 52 14.62 4.85 -11.65
CA SER A 52 15.99 4.94 -11.13
C SER A 52 16.60 3.58 -10.84
N GLY A 53 15.77 2.53 -10.73
CA GLY A 53 16.23 1.23 -10.29
C GLY A 53 16.59 1.17 -8.82
N ARG A 54 16.15 2.14 -8.03
CA ARG A 54 16.47 2.21 -6.61
C ARG A 54 15.29 1.76 -5.77
N ILE A 55 15.59 1.16 -4.61
CA ILE A 55 14.57 0.79 -3.66
C ILE A 55 14.36 1.96 -2.71
N ARG A 56 13.10 2.36 -2.56
CA ARG A 56 12.71 3.47 -1.69
C ARG A 56 11.61 3.02 -0.78
N ARG A 57 11.56 3.61 0.42
CA ARG A 57 10.42 3.44 1.31
C ARG A 57 9.38 4.49 0.96
N VAL A 58 8.19 4.04 0.56
CA VAL A 58 7.13 4.91 0.08
C VAL A 58 5.94 4.83 1.02
N ARG A 59 5.44 5.98 1.42
CA ARG A 59 4.24 6.04 2.26
C ARG A 59 3.00 5.84 1.40
N ILE A 60 2.08 5.03 1.87
CA ILE A 60 0.82 4.81 1.19
C ILE A 60 -0.20 5.78 1.80
N PRO A 61 -0.74 6.72 1.00
CA PRO A 61 -1.72 7.68 1.51
C PRO A 61 -3.00 6.98 1.95
N LEU A 62 -3.47 7.28 3.16
CA LEU A 62 -4.69 6.67 3.67
C LEU A 62 -5.93 7.07 2.87
N THR A 63 -5.90 8.24 2.26
CA THR A 63 -7.01 8.65 1.39
C THR A 63 -7.19 7.70 0.22
N ILE A 64 -6.09 7.22 -0.35
CA ILE A 64 -6.16 6.24 -1.44
C ILE A 64 -6.78 4.94 -0.93
N VAL A 65 -6.40 4.52 0.28
CA VAL A 65 -6.94 3.30 0.88
C VAL A 65 -8.45 3.43 1.06
N HIS A 66 -8.91 4.53 1.61
CA HIS A 66 -10.34 4.74 1.83
C HIS A 66 -11.13 4.77 0.52
N LEU A 67 -10.61 5.46 -0.48
CA LEU A 67 -11.28 5.52 -1.78
C LEU A 67 -11.37 4.15 -2.43
N ALA A 68 -10.30 3.38 -2.37
CA ALA A 68 -10.28 2.05 -2.96
C ALA A 68 -11.26 1.11 -2.23
N GLU A 69 -11.34 1.21 -0.92
CA GLU A 69 -12.28 0.41 -0.15
C GLU A 69 -13.72 0.77 -0.46
N GLN A 70 -14.00 2.06 -0.61
CA GLN A 70 -15.34 2.50 -0.97
C GLN A 70 -15.74 2.00 -2.35
N ASN A 71 -14.83 2.06 -3.31
CA ASN A 71 -15.11 1.57 -4.65
C ASN A 71 -15.39 0.08 -4.67
N ARG A 72 -14.69 -0.69 -3.85
CA ARG A 72 -14.92 -2.12 -3.77
C ARG A 72 -16.29 -2.43 -3.16
N ASN A 73 -16.75 -1.59 -2.26
CA ASN A 73 -18.03 -1.80 -1.58
C ASN A 73 -19.20 -1.26 -2.37
N ALA A 74 -18.95 -0.45 -3.38
CA ALA A 74 -20.01 0.21 -4.15
C ALA A 74 -20.56 -0.66 -5.27
N ALA A 75 -20.01 -1.79 -5.49
CA ALA A 75 -20.42 -2.68 -6.58
C ALA A 75 -21.82 -3.22 -6.40
#